data_4e552aeca3a9225da5bd8cc0d5c3e1cf
#
_entry.id   4e552aeca3a9225da5bd8cc0d5c3e1cf
#
_cell.length_a   1.000
_cell.length_b   1.000
_cell.length_c   1.000
_cell.angle_alpha   90.00
_cell.angle_beta   90.00
_cell.angle_gamma   90.00
#
_symmetry.space_group_name_H-M   'P 1'
#
loop_
_entity.id
_entity.type
_entity.pdbx_description
1 polymer ?
#
loop_
_entity_poly.entity_id
_entity_poly.type
_entity_poly.pdbx_seq_one_letter_code
_entity_poly.pdbx_strand_id
1 'polypeptide(L)'
;MKDVMSGLDLRAIVSELQVMVGAHCRKCYQPHYEQVVLRLRSKEGGNTDLVMVRGKRIYTSKRDRPMPQIPAPFAMVLRKSLSNARLKVIEQIGFDRVLRFVFEKGHGMLHLYVEVFRDGNIILTDEDDIIIQPLTHKSYADRVLKKGVPYTLPPAATNPFDLDFDSFCAVSYTHLTLPTTD
;
A
#
# COMPACT_ATOMS: atom_id res chain seq x y z
N MET A 1 -5.68 13.13 16.81
CA MET A 1 -5.63 12.85 15.37
C MET A 1 -5.20 11.39 15.16
N LYS A 2 -5.93 10.64 14.36
CA LYS A 2 -5.63 9.21 14.14
C LYS A 2 -4.42 9.09 13.21
N ASP A 3 -3.30 8.59 13.70
CA ASP A 3 -2.05 8.55 12.94
C ASP A 3 -1.98 7.39 11.93
N VAL A 4 -2.78 6.32 12.15
CA VAL A 4 -2.81 5.12 11.32
C VAL A 4 -4.21 4.85 10.82
N MET A 5 -4.36 4.62 9.52
CA MET A 5 -5.64 4.25 8.90
C MET A 5 -6.09 2.86 9.34
N SER A 6 -7.38 2.72 9.60
CA SER A 6 -8.01 1.40 9.83
C SER A 6 -8.35 0.70 8.50
N GLY A 7 -8.78 -0.54 8.58
CA GLY A 7 -9.28 -1.27 7.40
C GLY A 7 -10.48 -0.57 6.74
N LEU A 8 -11.37 0.03 7.54
CA LEU A 8 -12.49 0.83 7.01
C LEU A 8 -12.04 2.13 6.33
N ASP A 9 -11.06 2.84 6.92
CA ASP A 9 -10.49 4.03 6.29
C ASP A 9 -9.86 3.67 4.94
N LEU A 10 -9.17 2.54 4.87
CA LEU A 10 -8.58 2.05 3.61
C LEU A 10 -9.65 1.67 2.58
N ARG A 11 -10.76 1.08 3.01
CA ARG A 11 -11.88 0.78 2.13
C ARG A 11 -12.46 2.04 1.51
N ALA A 12 -12.63 3.08 2.30
CA ALA A 12 -13.10 4.37 1.83
C ALA A 12 -12.11 5.01 0.84
N ILE A 13 -10.82 5.05 1.18
CA ILE A 13 -9.81 5.64 0.31
C ILE A 13 -9.64 4.87 -1.00
N VAL A 14 -9.76 3.54 -0.99
CA VAL A 14 -9.72 2.72 -2.22
C VAL A 14 -10.86 3.10 -3.16
N SER A 15 -12.06 3.34 -2.62
CA SER A 15 -13.20 3.82 -3.42
C SER A 15 -12.90 5.20 -4.04
N GLU A 16 -12.34 6.12 -3.29
CA GLU A 16 -11.96 7.44 -3.80
C GLU A 16 -10.85 7.35 -4.84
N LEU A 17 -9.87 6.46 -4.65
CA LEU A 17 -8.75 6.27 -5.57
C LEU A 17 -9.14 5.64 -6.91
N GLN A 18 -10.34 5.05 -7.05
CA GLN A 18 -10.77 4.44 -8.32
C GLN A 18 -10.73 5.43 -9.50
N VAL A 19 -10.90 6.72 -9.25
CA VAL A 19 -10.79 7.77 -10.29
C VAL A 19 -9.39 7.83 -10.91
N MET A 20 -8.36 7.31 -10.22
CA MET A 20 -6.98 7.25 -10.70
C MET A 20 -6.71 6.05 -11.61
N VAL A 21 -7.61 5.08 -11.70
CA VAL A 21 -7.46 3.93 -12.60
C VAL A 21 -7.41 4.41 -14.06
N GLY A 22 -6.39 3.96 -14.78
CA GLY A 22 -6.09 4.41 -16.14
C GLY A 22 -5.04 5.51 -16.23
N ALA A 23 -4.65 6.13 -15.12
CA ALA A 23 -3.58 7.12 -15.07
C ALA A 23 -2.21 6.47 -15.34
N HIS A 24 -1.28 7.28 -15.86
CA HIS A 24 0.09 6.84 -16.11
C HIS A 24 1.04 7.37 -15.04
N CYS A 25 1.90 6.51 -14.55
CA CYS A 25 2.95 6.91 -13.61
C CYS A 25 4.02 7.72 -14.34
N ARG A 26 4.14 9.00 -14.00
CA ARG A 26 5.11 9.90 -14.63
C ARG A 26 6.45 9.94 -13.91
N LYS A 27 6.39 9.94 -12.59
CA LYS A 27 7.61 10.02 -11.77
C LYS A 27 7.37 9.47 -10.37
N CYS A 28 8.40 8.92 -9.77
CA CYS A 28 8.39 8.40 -8.41
C CYS A 28 9.39 9.18 -7.56
N TYR A 29 9.02 9.44 -6.32
CA TYR A 29 9.86 10.18 -5.36
C TYR A 29 9.82 9.48 -4.00
N GLN A 30 10.86 9.69 -3.23
CA GLN A 30 10.92 9.29 -1.82
C GLN A 30 11.41 10.50 -1.00
N PRO A 31 10.49 11.40 -0.61
CA PRO A 31 10.86 12.61 0.15
C PRO A 31 11.39 12.31 1.55
N HIS A 32 10.99 11.18 2.11
CA HIS A 32 11.37 10.72 3.45
C HIS A 32 11.54 9.19 3.43
N TYR A 33 12.30 8.63 4.35
CA TYR A 33 12.56 7.18 4.38
C TYR A 33 11.28 6.32 4.55
N GLU A 34 10.20 6.90 5.09
CA GLU A 34 8.89 6.24 5.22
C GLU A 34 7.87 6.65 4.14
N GLN A 35 8.20 7.62 3.31
CA GLN A 35 7.23 8.22 2.39
C GLN A 35 7.64 8.03 0.93
N VAL A 36 6.71 7.49 0.16
CA VAL A 36 6.83 7.32 -1.29
C VAL A 36 5.73 8.11 -1.97
N VAL A 37 6.05 8.79 -3.05
CA VAL A 37 5.12 9.57 -3.85
C VAL A 37 5.18 9.11 -5.30
N LEU A 38 4.03 8.73 -5.86
CA LEU A 38 3.87 8.47 -7.28
C LEU A 38 3.13 9.63 -7.92
N ARG A 39 3.76 10.32 -8.86
CA ARG A 39 3.09 11.32 -9.69
C ARG A 39 2.37 10.65 -10.83
N LEU A 40 1.04 10.66 -10.77
CA LEU A 40 0.16 10.04 -11.73
C LEU A 40 -0.47 11.13 -12.62
N ARG A 41 -0.54 10.86 -13.91
CA ARG A 41 -1.20 11.75 -14.88
C ARG A 41 -2.46 11.06 -15.40
N SER A 42 -3.60 11.69 -15.18
CA SER A 42 -4.88 11.23 -15.71
C SER A 42 -4.98 11.44 -17.22
N LYS A 43 -5.95 10.78 -17.86
CA LYS A 43 -6.23 10.99 -19.28
C LYS A 43 -6.66 12.42 -19.59
N GLU A 44 -7.29 13.09 -18.65
CA GLU A 44 -7.72 14.48 -18.75
C GLU A 44 -6.56 15.49 -18.60
N GLY A 45 -5.34 15.01 -18.37
CA GLY A 45 -4.12 15.80 -18.41
C GLY A 45 -3.63 16.39 -17.08
N GLY A 46 -4.36 16.18 -15.99
CA GLY A 46 -3.95 16.65 -14.66
C GLY A 46 -2.93 15.72 -13.98
N ASN A 47 -2.00 16.28 -13.22
CA ASN A 47 -1.11 15.53 -12.35
C ASN A 47 -1.70 15.43 -10.94
N THR A 48 -1.63 14.25 -10.35
CA THR A 48 -2.01 13.99 -8.97
C THR A 48 -0.93 13.15 -8.33
N ASP A 49 -0.49 13.55 -7.15
CA ASP A 49 0.48 12.81 -6.37
C ASP A 49 -0.25 11.81 -5.46
N LEU A 50 0.01 10.52 -5.63
CA LEU A 50 -0.39 9.48 -4.71
C LEU A 50 0.70 9.36 -3.64
N VAL A 51 0.37 9.73 -2.42
CA VAL A 51 1.30 9.76 -1.29
C VAL A 51 1.05 8.54 -0.41
N MET A 52 2.09 7.75 -0.21
CA MET A 52 2.07 6.55 0.61
C MET A 52 3.05 6.72 1.76
N VAL A 53 2.55 6.68 2.99
CA VAL A 53 3.37 6.70 4.19
C VAL A 53 3.33 5.32 4.84
N ARG A 54 4.46 4.65 4.81
CA ARG A 54 4.63 3.29 5.33
C ARG A 54 4.03 3.15 6.73
N GLY A 55 3.19 2.15 6.91
CA GLY A 55 2.59 1.85 8.21
C GLY A 55 1.58 2.86 8.74
N LYS A 56 1.25 3.91 7.99
CA LYS A 56 0.41 5.00 8.49
C LYS A 56 -0.80 5.30 7.62
N ARG A 57 -0.59 5.78 6.39
CA ARG A 57 -1.69 6.29 5.55
C ARG A 57 -1.36 6.35 4.07
N ILE A 58 -2.42 6.48 3.27
CA ILE A 58 -2.37 6.75 1.84
C ILE A 58 -3.35 7.87 1.54
N TYR A 59 -2.97 8.79 0.67
CA TYR A 59 -3.83 9.89 0.22
C TYR A 59 -3.36 10.48 -1.10
N THR A 60 -4.20 11.25 -1.75
CA THR A 60 -3.84 12.02 -2.94
C THR A 60 -3.59 13.48 -2.62
N SER A 61 -2.73 14.12 -3.39
CA SER A 61 -2.44 15.54 -3.28
C SER A 61 -2.23 16.16 -4.66
N LYS A 62 -2.82 17.33 -4.86
CA LYS A 62 -2.55 18.18 -6.04
C LYS A 62 -1.61 19.35 -5.70
N ARG A 63 -1.20 19.45 -4.44
CA ARG A 63 -0.30 20.51 -4.00
C ARG A 63 1.10 20.27 -4.54
N ASP A 64 1.68 21.30 -5.10
CA ASP A 64 3.08 21.28 -5.48
C ASP A 64 3.95 21.27 -4.21
N ARG A 65 4.87 20.32 -4.16
CA ARG A 65 5.78 20.11 -3.02
C ARG A 65 7.21 20.07 -3.54
N PRO A 66 8.16 20.67 -2.83
CA PRO A 66 9.56 20.47 -3.17
C PRO A 66 9.89 18.97 -3.07
N MET A 67 10.38 18.39 -4.15
CA MET A 67 10.79 17.00 -4.22
C MET A 67 12.31 16.90 -4.22
N PRO A 68 12.89 15.83 -3.64
CA PRO A 68 14.33 15.64 -3.64
C PRO A 68 14.90 15.66 -5.07
N GLN A 69 15.97 16.41 -5.27
CA GLN A 69 16.66 16.43 -6.56
C GLN A 69 17.39 15.11 -6.81
N ILE A 70 17.98 14.54 -5.77
CA ILE A 70 18.66 13.25 -5.81
C ILE A 70 17.67 12.18 -5.37
N PRO A 71 17.32 11.23 -6.25
CA PRO A 71 16.38 10.18 -5.91
C PRO A 71 17.01 9.16 -4.94
N ALA A 72 16.25 8.75 -3.92
CA ALA A 72 16.64 7.65 -3.05
C ALA A 72 16.63 6.31 -3.82
N PRO A 73 17.36 5.28 -3.35
CA PRO A 73 17.49 3.99 -4.04
C PRO A 73 16.15 3.34 -4.40
N PHE A 74 15.19 3.32 -3.49
CA PHE A 74 13.86 2.76 -3.78
C PHE A 74 13.10 3.55 -4.84
N ALA A 75 13.17 4.89 -4.81
CA ALA A 75 12.59 5.74 -5.84
C ALA A 75 13.23 5.48 -7.23
N MET A 76 14.51 5.18 -7.28
CA MET A 76 15.19 4.82 -8.55
C MET A 76 14.66 3.51 -9.11
N VAL A 77 14.47 2.48 -8.27
CA VAL A 77 13.87 1.21 -8.69
C VAL A 77 12.45 1.41 -9.19
N LEU A 78 11.64 2.19 -8.47
CA LEU A 78 10.28 2.53 -8.90
C LEU A 78 10.27 3.28 -10.23
N ARG A 79 11.18 4.25 -10.44
CA ARG A 79 11.29 4.98 -11.71
C ARG A 79 11.62 4.04 -12.86
N LYS A 80 12.58 3.15 -12.68
CA LYS A 80 12.96 2.16 -13.70
C LYS A 80 11.78 1.26 -14.07
N SER A 81 11.04 0.81 -13.08
CA SER A 81 9.96 -0.17 -13.26
C SER A 81 8.63 0.47 -13.69
N LEU A 82 8.23 1.57 -13.06
CA LEU A 82 6.90 2.16 -13.21
C LEU A 82 6.83 3.36 -14.16
N SER A 83 7.95 3.84 -14.72
CA SER A 83 7.91 4.97 -15.65
C SER A 83 7.00 4.68 -16.85
N ASN A 84 6.00 5.54 -17.06
CA ASN A 84 4.94 5.40 -18.05
C ASN A 84 4.05 4.15 -17.91
N ALA A 85 4.16 3.40 -16.82
CA ALA A 85 3.25 2.31 -16.52
C ALA A 85 1.84 2.86 -16.26
N ARG A 86 0.83 2.11 -16.72
CA ARG A 86 -0.57 2.45 -16.55
C ARG A 86 -1.15 1.78 -15.31
N LEU A 87 -1.77 2.55 -14.44
CA LEU A 87 -2.46 2.01 -13.28
C LEU A 87 -3.76 1.31 -13.72
N LYS A 88 -3.86 0.01 -13.47
CA LYS A 88 -4.97 -0.84 -13.91
C LYS A 88 -5.94 -1.19 -12.80
N VAL A 89 -5.42 -1.50 -11.62
CA VAL A 89 -6.20 -1.97 -10.48
C VAL A 89 -5.71 -1.30 -9.21
N ILE A 90 -6.64 -0.90 -8.38
CA ILE A 90 -6.41 -0.49 -6.99
C ILE A 90 -7.38 -1.29 -6.13
N GLU A 91 -6.87 -2.08 -5.22
CA GLU A 91 -7.69 -2.92 -4.36
C GLU A 91 -7.11 -3.06 -2.95
N GLN A 92 -8.00 -3.26 -2.00
CA GLN A 92 -7.66 -3.70 -0.65
C GLN A 92 -7.69 -5.22 -0.62
N ILE A 93 -6.66 -5.83 -0.05
CA ILE A 93 -6.60 -7.30 0.07
C ILE A 93 -7.47 -7.73 1.26
N GLY A 94 -8.59 -8.37 0.95
CA GLY A 94 -9.56 -8.77 1.98
C GLY A 94 -10.06 -7.56 2.77
N PHE A 95 -10.00 -7.66 4.09
CA PHE A 95 -10.26 -6.54 5.03
C PHE A 95 -8.97 -6.09 5.74
N ASP A 96 -7.83 -6.58 5.28
CA ASP A 96 -6.52 -6.24 5.83
C ASP A 96 -6.11 -4.81 5.50
N ARG A 97 -5.15 -4.30 6.24
CA ARG A 97 -4.55 -2.99 5.98
C ARG A 97 -3.42 -3.07 4.95
N VAL A 98 -3.71 -3.77 3.85
CA VAL A 98 -2.82 -3.93 2.71
C VAL A 98 -3.55 -3.52 1.43
N LEU A 99 -2.95 -2.62 0.68
CA LEU A 99 -3.42 -2.25 -0.65
C LEU A 99 -2.51 -2.83 -1.72
N ARG A 100 -3.10 -3.24 -2.83
CA ARG A 100 -2.40 -3.64 -4.05
C ARG A 100 -2.73 -2.68 -5.18
N PHE A 101 -1.69 -2.12 -5.78
CA PHE A 101 -1.76 -1.35 -7.02
C PHE A 101 -1.17 -2.20 -8.14
N VAL A 102 -1.93 -2.43 -9.20
CA VAL A 102 -1.47 -3.16 -10.38
C VAL A 102 -1.18 -2.19 -11.51
N PHE A 103 0.05 -2.21 -11.98
CA PHE A 103 0.52 -1.39 -13.10
C PHE A 103 0.81 -2.27 -14.32
N GLU A 104 0.37 -1.81 -15.48
CA GLU A 104 0.68 -2.42 -16.78
C GLU A 104 1.81 -1.64 -17.44
N LYS A 105 2.86 -2.34 -17.85
CA LYS A 105 3.97 -1.78 -18.62
C LYS A 105 4.40 -2.74 -19.74
N GLY A 106 4.20 -2.31 -20.98
CA GLY A 106 4.43 -3.21 -22.12
C GLY A 106 3.43 -4.38 -22.07
N HIS A 107 3.96 -5.60 -22.06
CA HIS A 107 3.16 -6.83 -21.97
C HIS A 107 3.15 -7.45 -20.57
N GLY A 108 3.77 -6.79 -19.58
CA GLY A 108 3.89 -7.30 -18.21
C GLY A 108 3.10 -6.46 -17.21
N MET A 109 2.80 -7.08 -16.08
CA MET A 109 2.19 -6.44 -14.92
C MET A 109 3.20 -6.32 -13.79
N LEU A 110 3.05 -5.25 -13.02
CA LEU A 110 3.83 -4.99 -11.81
C LEU A 110 2.86 -4.72 -10.67
N HIS A 111 3.14 -5.27 -9.50
CA HIS A 111 2.33 -5.03 -8.32
C HIS A 111 3.09 -4.16 -7.31
N LEU A 112 2.41 -3.19 -6.74
CA LEU A 112 2.92 -2.41 -5.63
C LEU A 112 2.02 -2.66 -4.42
N TYR A 113 2.57 -3.33 -3.42
CA TYR A 113 1.89 -3.59 -2.15
C TYR A 113 2.22 -2.50 -1.15
N VAL A 114 1.21 -1.97 -0.50
CA VAL A 114 1.36 -0.94 0.54
C VAL A 114 0.73 -1.45 1.82
N GLU A 115 1.55 -1.70 2.81
CA GLU A 115 1.16 -2.19 4.12
C GLU A 115 0.97 -1.00 5.08
N VAL A 116 -0.27 -0.79 5.53
CA VAL A 116 -0.67 0.37 6.34
C VAL A 116 -0.94 -0.06 7.79
N PHE A 117 -0.12 -0.94 8.32
CA PHE A 117 -0.12 -1.33 9.73
C PHE A 117 1.25 -1.03 10.36
N ARG A 118 1.32 -1.05 11.68
CA ARG A 118 2.57 -0.82 12.40
C ARG A 118 3.67 -1.75 11.84
N ASP A 119 4.84 -1.18 11.58
CA ASP A 119 5.96 -1.88 10.94
C ASP A 119 5.69 -2.40 9.52
N GLY A 120 4.65 -1.89 8.87
CA GLY A 120 4.34 -2.16 7.48
C GLY A 120 5.45 -1.73 6.52
N ASN A 121 5.28 -2.08 5.24
CA ASN A 121 6.26 -1.86 4.19
C ASN A 121 5.59 -1.39 2.90
N ILE A 122 6.40 -1.01 1.93
CA ILE A 122 5.97 -0.77 0.55
C ILE A 122 6.84 -1.67 -0.33
N ILE A 123 6.23 -2.55 -1.12
CA ILE A 123 6.92 -3.61 -1.82
C ILE A 123 6.54 -3.60 -3.30
N LEU A 124 7.54 -3.51 -4.17
CA LEU A 124 7.37 -3.70 -5.61
C LEU A 124 7.64 -5.17 -5.96
N THR A 125 6.70 -5.78 -6.68
CA THR A 125 6.82 -7.17 -7.18
C THR A 125 6.58 -7.22 -8.69
N ASP A 126 6.93 -8.34 -9.30
CA ASP A 126 6.51 -8.69 -10.65
C ASP A 126 5.09 -9.30 -10.65
N GLU A 127 4.63 -9.78 -11.80
CA GLU A 127 3.31 -10.38 -11.97
C GLU A 127 3.13 -11.72 -11.22
N ASP A 128 4.21 -12.39 -10.89
CA ASP A 128 4.23 -13.64 -10.11
C ASP A 128 4.42 -13.37 -8.61
N ASP A 129 4.30 -12.10 -8.19
CA ASP A 129 4.51 -11.64 -6.81
C ASP A 129 5.93 -11.87 -6.27
N ILE A 130 6.91 -12.03 -7.13
CA ILE A 130 8.32 -12.08 -6.73
C ILE A 130 8.81 -10.66 -6.44
N ILE A 131 9.36 -10.44 -5.26
CA ILE A 131 9.80 -9.13 -4.80
C ILE A 131 10.94 -8.62 -5.67
N ILE A 132 10.72 -7.48 -6.33
CA ILE A 132 11.75 -6.73 -7.06
C ILE A 132 12.53 -5.88 -6.06
N GLN A 133 11.83 -5.14 -5.21
CA GLN A 133 12.43 -4.34 -4.16
C GLN A 133 11.40 -3.99 -3.08
N PRO A 134 11.71 -4.21 -1.79
CA PRO A 134 10.96 -3.60 -0.68
C PRO A 134 11.54 -2.23 -0.35
N LEU A 135 10.73 -1.35 0.24
CA LEU A 135 11.21 -0.07 0.79
C LEU A 135 12.21 -0.32 1.91
N THR A 136 11.93 -1.30 2.75
CA THR A 136 12.81 -1.73 3.83
C THR A 136 12.91 -3.25 3.81
N HIS A 137 14.12 -3.80 3.84
CA HIS A 137 14.34 -5.22 4.01
C HIS A 137 13.94 -5.63 5.43
N LYS A 138 13.08 -6.62 5.55
CA LYS A 138 12.61 -7.13 6.83
C LYS A 138 12.51 -8.65 6.83
N SER A 139 12.81 -9.22 7.98
CA SER A 139 12.62 -10.64 8.26
C SER A 139 11.75 -10.75 9.51
N TYR A 140 10.60 -11.39 9.37
CA TYR A 140 9.69 -11.73 10.45
C TYR A 140 9.79 -13.22 10.75
N ALA A 141 9.15 -13.68 11.81
CA ALA A 141 9.14 -15.10 12.15
C ALA A 141 8.48 -15.97 11.06
N ASP A 142 7.49 -15.42 10.38
CA ASP A 142 6.63 -16.11 9.41
C ASP A 142 6.83 -15.68 7.96
N ARG A 143 7.55 -14.57 7.71
CA ARG A 143 7.79 -14.07 6.36
C ARG A 143 9.06 -13.25 6.22
N VAL A 144 9.63 -13.26 5.01
CA VAL A 144 10.83 -12.50 4.66
C VAL A 144 10.53 -11.55 3.50
N LEU A 145 10.83 -10.27 3.67
CA LEU A 145 10.66 -9.24 2.64
C LEU A 145 12.03 -8.79 2.13
N LYS A 146 12.52 -9.45 1.09
CA LYS A 146 13.76 -9.12 0.39
C LYS A 146 13.64 -9.43 -1.11
N LYS A 147 14.53 -8.85 -1.89
CA LYS A 147 14.59 -9.06 -3.34
C LYS A 147 14.70 -10.54 -3.69
N GLY A 148 13.92 -10.98 -4.69
CA GLY A 148 13.92 -12.33 -5.23
C GLY A 148 13.10 -13.36 -4.46
N VAL A 149 12.50 -12.97 -3.33
CA VAL A 149 11.63 -13.83 -2.52
C VAL A 149 10.16 -13.57 -2.90
N PRO A 150 9.30 -14.60 -2.96
CA PRO A 150 7.87 -14.40 -3.14
C PRO A 150 7.29 -13.52 -2.03
N TYR A 151 6.45 -12.55 -2.41
CA TYR A 151 5.71 -11.75 -1.45
C TYR A 151 4.64 -12.61 -0.79
N THR A 152 4.63 -12.65 0.52
CA THR A 152 3.60 -13.29 1.32
C THR A 152 2.83 -12.23 2.09
N LEU A 153 1.51 -12.32 2.07
CA LEU A 153 0.66 -11.43 2.85
C LEU A 153 0.91 -11.63 4.35
N PRO A 154 0.77 -10.56 5.15
CA PRO A 154 0.74 -10.72 6.60
C PRO A 154 -0.42 -11.63 7.01
N PRO A 155 -0.39 -12.20 8.24
CA PRO A 155 -1.53 -12.97 8.76
C PRO A 155 -2.83 -12.17 8.63
N ALA A 156 -3.85 -12.79 8.05
CA ALA A 156 -5.12 -12.14 7.75
C ALA A 156 -5.81 -11.63 9.03
N ALA A 157 -6.27 -10.38 8.99
CA ALA A 157 -7.19 -9.88 9.99
C ALA A 157 -8.58 -10.50 9.77
N THR A 158 -9.28 -10.81 10.84
CA THR A 158 -10.66 -11.31 10.76
C THR A 158 -11.56 -10.25 10.12
N ASN A 159 -12.19 -10.61 9.00
CA ASN A 159 -13.14 -9.72 8.35
C ASN A 159 -14.45 -9.72 9.14
N PRO A 160 -14.88 -8.60 9.73
CA PRO A 160 -16.11 -8.56 10.51
C PRO A 160 -17.38 -8.84 9.67
N PHE A 161 -17.32 -8.72 8.35
CA PHE A 161 -18.45 -9.05 7.47
C PHE A 161 -18.58 -10.55 7.16
N ASP A 162 -17.51 -11.32 7.40
CA ASP A 162 -17.49 -12.77 7.20
C ASP A 162 -17.80 -13.52 8.51
N LEU A 163 -17.94 -12.81 9.62
CA LEU A 163 -18.31 -13.37 10.91
C LEU A 163 -19.83 -13.55 10.99
N ASP A 164 -20.26 -14.73 11.41
CA ASP A 164 -21.63 -14.89 11.90
C ASP A 164 -21.79 -14.12 13.23
N PHE A 165 -23.03 -13.94 13.64
CA PHE A 165 -23.34 -13.16 14.84
C PHE A 165 -22.65 -13.70 16.10
N ASP A 166 -22.57 -15.03 16.25
CA ASP A 166 -21.97 -15.69 17.42
C ASP A 166 -20.45 -15.49 17.45
N SER A 167 -19.79 -15.63 16.30
CA SER A 167 -18.35 -15.35 16.14
C SER A 167 -18.02 -13.87 16.37
N PHE A 168 -18.87 -12.97 15.90
CA PHE A 168 -18.73 -11.53 16.14
C PHE A 168 -18.86 -11.19 17.63
N CYS A 169 -19.83 -11.75 18.34
CA CYS A 169 -19.99 -11.57 19.78
C CYS A 169 -18.80 -12.11 20.56
N ALA A 170 -18.26 -13.27 20.19
CA ALA A 170 -17.08 -13.85 20.84
C ALA A 170 -15.84 -12.95 20.68
N VAL A 171 -15.59 -12.40 19.49
CA VAL A 171 -14.47 -11.46 19.24
C VAL A 171 -14.67 -10.16 20.02
N SER A 172 -15.88 -9.61 20.05
CA SER A 172 -16.19 -8.39 20.79
C SER A 172 -16.03 -8.59 22.31
N TYR A 173 -16.40 -9.75 22.82
CA TYR A 173 -16.27 -10.08 24.25
C TYR A 173 -14.81 -10.21 24.69
N THR A 174 -13.93 -10.79 23.88
CA THR A 174 -12.49 -10.91 24.20
C THR A 174 -11.77 -9.56 24.27
N HIS A 175 -12.29 -8.52 23.60
CA HIS A 175 -11.76 -7.16 23.67
C HIS A 175 -12.31 -6.33 24.83
N LEU A 176 -13.37 -6.78 25.49
CA LEU A 176 -14.08 -6.10 26.57
C LEU A 176 -13.81 -6.68 27.97
N THR A 177 -12.95 -7.69 28.09
CA THR A 177 -12.55 -8.20 29.40
C THR A 177 -11.71 -7.14 30.12
N LEU A 178 -12.35 -6.46 31.08
CA LEU A 178 -11.66 -5.61 32.04
C LEU A 178 -10.73 -6.48 32.90
N PRO A 179 -9.50 -6.01 33.23
CA PRO A 179 -8.69 -6.70 34.19
C PRO A 179 -9.43 -6.76 35.52
N THR A 180 -9.69 -7.96 36.02
CA THR A 180 -10.15 -8.16 37.37
C THR A 180 -9.04 -7.70 38.29
N THR A 181 -9.28 -6.61 38.99
CA THR A 181 -8.46 -6.20 40.15
C THR A 181 -8.85 -7.06 41.32
N ASP A 182 -7.96 -7.96 41.75
CA ASP A 182 -8.00 -8.53 43.10
C ASP A 182 -7.60 -7.48 44.12
#